data_77a84abfa4693a63ca949d014778e9e5
#
_entry.id   77a84abfa4693a63ca949d014778e9e5
#
_cell.length_a   1.000
_cell.length_b   1.000
_cell.length_c   1.000
_cell.angle_alpha   90.00
_cell.angle_beta   90.00
_cell.angle_gamma   90.00
#
_symmetry.space_group_name_H-M   'P 1'
#
loop_
_entity.id
_entity.type
_entity.pdbx_description
1 polymer ?
#
loop_
_entity_poly.entity_id
_entity_poly.type
_entity_poly.pdbx_seq_one_letter_code
_entity_poly.pdbx_strand_id
1 'polypeptide(L)'
;MATPSRVWLITGCSSGFGLQLAKIAAARGDRVLAATRNPDKAKDLTGQQNITVVRLDHNEELPKLRSTIDNIISVHGAIDIVVNNAAYVQTGTIEETSAEETLRQFQANFFGPLNLYRAALPHLRAQGHGTLVTIGSMAAWYAMNSCNLYNASKAALRWATLGLAQEIKGFGIQHCLVEPGFFRTGLLNPGANIAGTAPSVRLKEYDAVNAVADKAFKEYDGKQLGNPVRGCEIIYEVVTSTGVAEGKRLPQFLPLGSDACTEIAKAAKKTLAEIEEWREISALSDFPEGK
;
A
#
# COMPACT_ATOMS: atom_id res chain seq x y z
N MET A 1 -29.36 -10.23 13.35
CA MET A 1 -29.30 -8.75 13.34
C MET A 1 -28.35 -8.35 12.20
N ALA A 2 -28.72 -7.37 11.37
CA ALA A 2 -27.82 -6.88 10.34
C ALA A 2 -26.56 -6.27 10.99
N THR A 3 -25.38 -6.63 10.51
CA THR A 3 -24.13 -6.01 10.97
C THR A 3 -24.21 -4.51 10.68
N PRO A 4 -23.86 -3.62 11.65
CA PRO A 4 -23.90 -2.19 11.37
C PRO A 4 -23.00 -1.84 10.21
N SER A 5 -23.48 -0.97 9.32
CA SER A 5 -22.75 -0.47 8.15
C SER A 5 -21.49 0.27 8.61
N ARG A 6 -20.31 -0.16 8.15
CA ARG A 6 -19.02 0.48 8.44
C ARG A 6 -18.78 1.66 7.51
N VAL A 7 -17.97 2.60 7.93
CA VAL A 7 -17.50 3.72 7.11
C VAL A 7 -16.04 3.50 6.71
N TRP A 8 -15.78 3.37 5.43
CA TRP A 8 -14.47 3.20 4.84
C TRP A 8 -13.96 4.52 4.26
N LEU A 9 -12.72 4.89 4.56
CA LEU A 9 -11.97 5.89 3.79
C LEU A 9 -10.90 5.16 2.98
N ILE A 10 -11.01 5.20 1.65
CA ILE A 10 -10.10 4.48 0.76
C ILE A 10 -9.40 5.49 -0.16
N THR A 11 -8.06 5.51 -0.17
CA THR A 11 -7.29 6.39 -1.06
C THR A 11 -7.00 5.74 -2.41
N GLY A 12 -6.86 6.54 -3.47
CA GLY A 12 -6.53 6.05 -4.80
C GLY A 12 -7.68 5.32 -5.50
N CYS A 13 -8.92 5.77 -5.29
CA CYS A 13 -10.13 5.10 -5.81
C CYS A 13 -10.39 5.34 -7.31
N SER A 14 -9.56 6.08 -8.03
CA SER A 14 -9.76 6.30 -9.47
C SER A 14 -9.45 5.07 -10.33
N SER A 15 -8.78 4.05 -9.81
CA SER A 15 -8.42 2.82 -10.54
C SER A 15 -8.00 1.69 -9.61
N GLY A 16 -7.69 0.53 -10.17
CA GLY A 16 -7.04 -0.60 -9.50
C GLY A 16 -7.78 -1.09 -8.24
N PHE A 17 -6.99 -1.40 -7.21
CA PHE A 17 -7.52 -1.93 -5.95
C PHE A 17 -8.46 -0.96 -5.24
N GLY A 18 -8.12 0.35 -5.20
CA GLY A 18 -8.98 1.34 -4.55
C GLY A 18 -10.37 1.41 -5.15
N LEU A 19 -10.47 1.38 -6.49
CA LEU A 19 -11.74 1.34 -7.22
C LEU A 19 -12.53 0.06 -6.91
N GLN A 20 -11.88 -1.10 -6.99
CA GLN A 20 -12.56 -2.39 -6.76
C GLN A 20 -13.00 -2.55 -5.31
N LEU A 21 -12.15 -2.20 -4.35
CA LEU A 21 -12.48 -2.30 -2.93
C LEU A 21 -13.64 -1.36 -2.56
N ALA A 22 -13.67 -0.14 -3.12
CA ALA A 22 -14.77 0.79 -2.93
C ALA A 22 -16.11 0.20 -3.42
N LYS A 23 -16.12 -0.39 -4.62
CA LYS A 23 -17.30 -1.05 -5.18
C LYS A 23 -17.76 -2.24 -4.33
N ILE A 24 -16.82 -3.08 -3.88
CA ILE A 24 -17.12 -4.27 -3.08
C ILE A 24 -17.68 -3.88 -1.71
N ALA A 25 -17.03 -2.94 -1.01
CA ALA A 25 -17.51 -2.49 0.30
C ALA A 25 -18.92 -1.90 0.22
N ALA A 26 -19.17 -1.05 -0.77
CA ALA A 26 -20.49 -0.46 -0.99
C ALA A 26 -21.56 -1.50 -1.35
N ALA A 27 -21.25 -2.48 -2.20
CA ALA A 27 -22.16 -3.57 -2.56
C ALA A 27 -22.47 -4.49 -1.37
N ARG A 28 -21.59 -4.56 -0.37
CA ARG A 28 -21.82 -5.30 0.90
C ARG A 28 -22.58 -4.46 1.94
N GLY A 29 -23.02 -3.24 1.60
CA GLY A 29 -23.82 -2.36 2.45
C GLY A 29 -23.04 -1.41 3.32
N ASP A 30 -21.71 -1.37 3.23
CA ASP A 30 -20.86 -0.40 3.92
C ASP A 30 -20.86 0.95 3.19
N ARG A 31 -20.61 2.04 3.93
CA ARG A 31 -20.49 3.39 3.40
C ARG A 31 -19.02 3.68 3.04
N VAL A 32 -18.78 4.23 1.86
CA VAL A 32 -17.43 4.44 1.33
C VAL A 32 -17.18 5.90 1.00
N LEU A 33 -16.16 6.46 1.61
CA LEU A 33 -15.54 7.73 1.26
C LEU A 33 -14.40 7.41 0.28
N ALA A 34 -14.73 7.44 -1.02
CA ALA A 34 -13.81 7.08 -2.10
C ALA A 34 -12.90 8.27 -2.45
N ALA A 35 -11.69 8.26 -1.90
CA ALA A 35 -10.78 9.39 -2.00
C ALA A 35 -9.88 9.31 -3.24
N THR A 36 -9.78 10.45 -3.93
CA THR A 36 -8.90 10.65 -5.09
C THR A 36 -8.42 12.10 -5.18
N ARG A 37 -7.23 12.32 -5.76
CA ARG A 37 -6.71 13.68 -6.03
C ARG A 37 -7.58 14.43 -7.05
N ASN A 38 -8.14 13.71 -8.02
CA ASN A 38 -9.00 14.25 -9.05
C ASN A 38 -10.32 13.46 -9.10
N PRO A 39 -11.41 14.00 -8.51
CA PRO A 39 -12.73 13.37 -8.53
C PRO A 39 -13.27 13.03 -9.93
N ASP A 40 -12.92 13.82 -10.95
CA ASP A 40 -13.35 13.58 -12.34
C ASP A 40 -12.81 12.27 -12.91
N LYS A 41 -11.73 11.73 -12.34
CA LYS A 41 -11.19 10.41 -12.70
C LYS A 41 -11.90 9.25 -12.00
N ALA A 42 -12.81 9.51 -11.09
CA ALA A 42 -13.59 8.51 -10.37
C ALA A 42 -15.06 8.45 -10.82
N LYS A 43 -15.34 8.78 -12.09
CA LYS A 43 -16.70 8.79 -12.66
C LYS A 43 -17.44 7.47 -12.46
N ASP A 44 -16.73 6.36 -12.51
CA ASP A 44 -17.27 5.02 -12.28
C ASP A 44 -17.83 4.79 -10.87
N LEU A 45 -17.51 5.68 -9.93
CA LEU A 45 -18.01 5.64 -8.55
C LEU A 45 -19.07 6.70 -8.27
N THR A 46 -19.16 7.73 -9.13
CA THR A 46 -20.09 8.84 -8.93
C THR A 46 -21.53 8.35 -9.10
N GLY A 47 -22.39 8.68 -8.13
CA GLY A 47 -23.80 8.29 -8.13
C GLY A 47 -24.07 6.83 -7.75
N GLN A 48 -23.05 6.04 -7.42
CA GLN A 48 -23.27 4.70 -6.88
C GLN A 48 -23.78 4.77 -5.43
N GLN A 49 -24.71 3.90 -5.09
CA GLN A 49 -25.24 3.81 -3.74
C GLN A 49 -24.12 3.50 -2.73
N ASN A 50 -24.16 4.14 -1.57
CA ASN A 50 -23.21 4.00 -0.48
C ASN A 50 -21.78 4.52 -0.79
N ILE A 51 -21.55 5.18 -1.93
CA ILE A 51 -20.24 5.76 -2.27
C ILE A 51 -20.35 7.29 -2.35
N THR A 52 -19.49 7.94 -1.59
CA THR A 52 -19.24 9.39 -1.70
C THR A 52 -17.83 9.60 -2.21
N VAL A 53 -17.68 10.17 -3.42
CA VAL A 53 -16.38 10.53 -3.96
C VAL A 53 -15.91 11.82 -3.29
N VAL A 54 -14.69 11.79 -2.72
CA VAL A 54 -14.10 12.92 -2.01
C VAL A 54 -12.73 13.27 -2.58
N ARG A 55 -12.43 14.59 -2.61
CA ARG A 55 -11.09 15.04 -2.99
C ARG A 55 -10.15 14.89 -1.79
N LEU A 56 -9.05 14.13 -1.97
CA LEU A 56 -7.97 14.02 -0.99
C LEU A 56 -6.64 13.79 -1.72
N ASP A 57 -5.67 14.64 -1.45
CA ASP A 57 -4.27 14.44 -1.84
C ASP A 57 -3.42 14.27 -0.57
N HIS A 58 -2.96 13.07 -0.32
CA HIS A 58 -2.13 12.78 0.85
C HIS A 58 -0.72 13.38 0.77
N ASN A 59 -0.34 13.94 -0.40
CA ASN A 59 0.92 14.67 -0.56
C ASN A 59 0.83 16.13 -0.05
N GLU A 60 -0.36 16.61 0.27
CA GLU A 60 -0.54 17.93 0.86
C GLU A 60 0.10 17.99 2.26
N GLU A 61 0.43 19.19 2.72
CA GLU A 61 0.98 19.41 4.07
C GLU A 61 0.03 18.91 5.16
N LEU A 62 0.58 18.41 6.25
CA LEU A 62 -0.18 17.78 7.31
C LEU A 62 -1.31 18.65 7.90
N PRO A 63 -1.15 19.97 8.14
CA PRO A 63 -2.25 20.82 8.63
C PRO A 63 -3.44 20.84 7.67
N LYS A 64 -3.18 20.95 6.35
CA LYS A 64 -4.23 20.94 5.33
C LYS A 64 -4.88 19.57 5.23
N LEU A 65 -4.09 18.51 5.30
CA LEU A 65 -4.60 17.14 5.28
C LEU A 65 -5.50 16.85 6.48
N ARG A 66 -5.16 17.33 7.68
CA ARG A 66 -6.02 17.24 8.88
C ARG A 66 -7.38 17.90 8.64
N SER A 67 -7.39 19.16 8.20
CA SER A 67 -8.64 19.86 7.88
C SER A 67 -9.46 19.12 6.81
N THR A 68 -8.80 18.55 5.80
CA THR A 68 -9.47 17.73 4.78
C THR A 68 -10.11 16.48 5.39
N ILE A 69 -9.40 15.79 6.27
CA ILE A 69 -9.91 14.60 6.96
C ILE A 69 -11.09 14.96 7.89
N ASP A 70 -11.02 16.04 8.64
CA ASP A 70 -12.13 16.52 9.49
C ASP A 70 -13.41 16.72 8.66
N ASN A 71 -13.27 17.39 7.49
CA ASN A 71 -14.39 17.60 6.58
C ASN A 71 -14.92 16.30 5.97
N ILE A 72 -14.05 15.36 5.62
CA ILE A 72 -14.44 14.05 5.08
C ILE A 72 -15.19 13.22 6.13
N ILE A 73 -14.71 13.23 7.38
CA ILE A 73 -15.36 12.51 8.48
C ILE A 73 -16.76 13.07 8.75
N SER A 74 -16.93 14.40 8.64
CA SER A 74 -18.22 15.04 8.90
C SER A 74 -19.35 14.53 7.97
N VAL A 75 -19.03 13.94 6.81
CA VAL A 75 -20.01 13.37 5.87
C VAL A 75 -20.81 12.23 6.50
N HIS A 76 -20.16 11.41 7.30
CA HIS A 76 -20.81 10.27 7.97
C HIS A 76 -20.68 10.27 9.50
N GLY A 77 -19.98 11.25 10.07
CA GLY A 77 -19.77 11.41 11.51
C GLY A 77 -18.71 10.48 12.12
N ALA A 78 -18.20 9.50 11.38
CA ALA A 78 -17.19 8.55 11.84
C ALA A 78 -16.43 7.95 10.67
N ILE A 79 -15.27 7.33 10.93
CA ILE A 79 -14.54 6.43 10.04
C ILE A 79 -14.17 5.18 10.83
N ASP A 80 -14.52 4.00 10.30
CA ASP A 80 -14.18 2.72 10.92
C ASP A 80 -12.91 2.11 10.34
N ILE A 81 -12.71 2.28 9.02
CA ILE A 81 -11.62 1.66 8.29
C ILE A 81 -10.94 2.69 7.38
N VAL A 82 -9.63 2.84 7.53
CA VAL A 82 -8.79 3.72 6.69
C VAL A 82 -7.85 2.88 5.85
N VAL A 83 -7.98 2.97 4.52
CA VAL A 83 -7.16 2.21 3.57
C VAL A 83 -6.18 3.13 2.85
N ASN A 84 -4.90 3.01 3.21
CA ASN A 84 -3.77 3.61 2.48
C ASN A 84 -3.46 2.74 1.25
N ASN A 85 -4.06 3.09 0.11
CA ASN A 85 -3.90 2.35 -1.14
C ASN A 85 -3.21 3.18 -2.25
N ALA A 86 -3.38 4.51 -2.26
CA ALA A 86 -2.80 5.35 -3.30
C ALA A 86 -1.27 5.23 -3.36
N ALA A 87 -0.74 4.94 -4.54
CA ALA A 87 0.70 4.79 -4.80
C ALA A 87 0.98 4.91 -6.30
N TYR A 88 2.26 5.06 -6.66
CA TYR A 88 2.73 4.90 -8.03
C TYR A 88 4.13 4.27 -8.04
N VAL A 89 4.61 3.89 -9.21
CA VAL A 89 5.91 3.26 -9.44
C VAL A 89 6.79 4.23 -10.23
N GLN A 90 7.94 4.63 -9.66
CA GLN A 90 9.02 5.26 -10.40
C GLN A 90 9.96 4.18 -10.90
N THR A 91 10.19 4.11 -12.20
CA THR A 91 11.17 3.22 -12.82
C THR A 91 12.41 4.00 -13.28
N GLY A 92 13.54 3.34 -13.30
CA GLY A 92 14.86 3.84 -13.62
C GLY A 92 15.90 3.24 -12.70
N THR A 93 17.17 3.24 -13.12
CA THR A 93 18.27 2.89 -12.22
C THR A 93 18.47 4.00 -11.19
N ILE A 94 19.16 3.71 -10.09
CA ILE A 94 19.38 4.70 -9.02
C ILE A 94 20.16 5.91 -9.53
N GLU A 95 21.15 5.69 -10.40
CA GLU A 95 21.98 6.76 -10.95
C GLU A 95 21.24 7.64 -11.96
N GLU A 96 20.34 7.07 -12.74
CA GLU A 96 19.55 7.79 -13.75
C GLU A 96 18.36 8.54 -13.15
N THR A 97 17.85 8.10 -12.00
CA THR A 97 16.67 8.72 -11.36
C THR A 97 17.09 9.95 -10.58
N SER A 98 16.46 11.09 -10.86
CA SER A 98 16.81 12.36 -10.20
C SER A 98 16.44 12.39 -8.71
N ALA A 99 17.05 13.32 -7.97
CA ALA A 99 16.72 13.56 -6.56
C ALA A 99 15.23 13.95 -6.39
N GLU A 100 14.70 14.75 -7.32
CA GLU A 100 13.30 15.18 -7.30
C GLU A 100 12.34 14.01 -7.58
N GLU A 101 12.69 13.09 -8.50
CA GLU A 101 11.92 11.87 -8.76
C GLU A 101 11.93 10.96 -7.53
N THR A 102 13.08 10.83 -6.87
CA THR A 102 13.23 10.09 -5.61
C THR A 102 12.33 10.68 -4.52
N LEU A 103 12.39 12.00 -4.30
CA LEU A 103 11.56 12.67 -3.32
C LEU A 103 10.06 12.50 -3.63
N ARG A 104 9.64 12.63 -4.90
CA ARG A 104 8.25 12.41 -5.30
C ARG A 104 7.80 10.98 -5.04
N GLN A 105 8.65 9.96 -5.31
CA GLN A 105 8.32 8.57 -5.02
C GLN A 105 8.08 8.35 -3.53
N PHE A 106 8.99 8.85 -2.68
CA PHE A 106 8.86 8.73 -1.23
C PHE A 106 7.71 9.58 -0.67
N GLN A 107 7.48 10.76 -1.22
CA GLN A 107 6.34 11.61 -0.82
C GLN A 107 5.02 10.87 -1.03
N ALA A 108 4.83 10.26 -2.20
CA ALA A 108 3.58 9.59 -2.52
C ALA A 108 3.42 8.23 -1.81
N ASN A 109 4.50 7.44 -1.69
CA ASN A 109 4.40 6.06 -1.24
C ASN A 109 4.74 5.86 0.25
N PHE A 110 5.32 6.86 0.91
CA PHE A 110 5.76 6.77 2.30
C PHE A 110 5.26 7.95 3.16
N PHE A 111 5.68 9.19 2.89
CA PHE A 111 5.33 10.33 3.74
C PHE A 111 3.82 10.65 3.70
N GLY A 112 3.22 10.62 2.52
CA GLY A 112 1.78 10.84 2.34
C GLY A 112 0.93 9.83 3.12
N PRO A 113 1.14 8.52 2.96
CA PRO A 113 0.52 7.48 3.78
C PRO A 113 0.65 7.69 5.28
N LEU A 114 1.85 8.07 5.78
CA LEU A 114 2.04 8.35 7.20
C LEU A 114 1.26 9.60 7.65
N ASN A 115 1.21 10.63 6.81
CA ASN A 115 0.46 11.84 7.10
C ASN A 115 -1.05 11.59 7.12
N LEU A 116 -1.56 10.72 6.24
CA LEU A 116 -2.95 10.29 6.31
C LEU A 116 -3.27 9.62 7.65
N TYR A 117 -2.41 8.71 8.12
CA TYR A 117 -2.59 8.09 9.43
C TYR A 117 -2.48 9.10 10.57
N ARG A 118 -1.51 10.04 10.52
CA ARG A 118 -1.40 11.13 11.51
C ARG A 118 -2.64 12.01 11.56
N ALA A 119 -3.34 12.17 10.44
CA ALA A 119 -4.58 12.94 10.38
C ALA A 119 -5.79 12.13 10.88
N ALA A 120 -5.88 10.83 10.59
CA ALA A 120 -7.01 9.99 10.96
C ALA A 120 -6.94 9.47 12.41
N LEU A 121 -5.75 9.20 12.94
CA LEU A 121 -5.55 8.60 14.26
C LEU A 121 -6.21 9.35 15.44
N PRO A 122 -6.22 10.70 15.51
CA PRO A 122 -6.92 11.40 16.57
C PRO A 122 -8.41 11.03 16.66
N HIS A 123 -9.07 10.87 15.51
CA HIS A 123 -10.48 10.49 15.43
C HIS A 123 -10.70 9.04 15.86
N LEU A 124 -9.91 8.11 15.32
CA LEU A 124 -9.99 6.69 15.68
C LEU A 124 -9.71 6.46 17.16
N ARG A 125 -8.73 7.20 17.73
CA ARG A 125 -8.41 7.13 19.16
C ARG A 125 -9.55 7.68 20.02
N ALA A 126 -10.20 8.76 19.59
CA ALA A 126 -11.38 9.30 20.29
C ALA A 126 -12.58 8.35 20.21
N GLN A 127 -12.73 7.60 19.10
CA GLN A 127 -13.74 6.55 18.96
C GLN A 127 -13.44 5.31 19.83
N GLY A 128 -12.17 5.05 20.18
CA GLY A 128 -11.73 3.85 20.88
C GLY A 128 -11.73 2.58 20.02
N HIS A 129 -11.92 2.70 18.72
CA HIS A 129 -11.88 1.59 17.75
C HIS A 129 -11.55 2.08 16.33
N GLY A 130 -11.17 1.15 15.48
CA GLY A 130 -10.93 1.39 14.05
C GLY A 130 -9.92 0.41 13.49
N THR A 131 -9.81 0.40 12.16
CA THR A 131 -8.86 -0.45 11.44
C THR A 131 -8.10 0.35 10.41
N LEU A 132 -6.77 0.28 10.48
CA LEU A 132 -5.88 0.81 9.46
C LEU A 132 -5.47 -0.32 8.51
N VAL A 133 -5.59 -0.10 7.22
CA VAL A 133 -5.15 -1.04 6.19
C VAL A 133 -4.11 -0.37 5.30
N THR A 134 -2.92 -0.94 5.25
CA THR A 134 -1.85 -0.46 4.38
C THR A 134 -1.69 -1.38 3.19
N ILE A 135 -1.80 -0.87 1.96
CA ILE A 135 -1.45 -1.62 0.77
C ILE A 135 0.04 -1.43 0.49
N GLY A 136 0.82 -2.41 0.95
CA GLY A 136 2.24 -2.54 0.70
C GLY A 136 2.53 -3.11 -0.69
N SER A 137 3.50 -4.01 -0.76
CA SER A 137 3.85 -4.80 -1.96
C SER A 137 4.82 -5.91 -1.58
N MET A 138 4.78 -7.04 -2.25
CA MET A 138 5.85 -8.04 -2.19
C MET A 138 7.22 -7.47 -2.58
N ALA A 139 7.24 -6.40 -3.39
CA ALA A 139 8.44 -5.66 -3.77
C ALA A 139 9.21 -5.03 -2.58
N ALA A 140 8.62 -4.98 -1.38
CA ALA A 140 9.29 -4.57 -0.16
C ALA A 140 10.34 -5.59 0.35
N TRP A 141 10.40 -6.78 -0.25
CA TRP A 141 11.19 -7.91 0.26
C TRP A 141 12.44 -8.23 -0.56
N TYR A 142 12.52 -7.74 -1.79
CA TYR A 142 13.64 -8.04 -2.68
C TYR A 142 13.92 -6.90 -3.65
N ALA A 143 15.15 -6.84 -4.17
CA ALA A 143 15.55 -5.85 -5.16
C ALA A 143 15.07 -6.23 -6.57
N MET A 144 14.63 -5.23 -7.33
CA MET A 144 14.24 -5.35 -8.74
C MET A 144 14.98 -4.31 -9.56
N ASN A 145 15.65 -4.75 -10.63
CA ASN A 145 16.33 -3.83 -11.54
C ASN A 145 15.38 -2.73 -12.03
N SER A 146 15.87 -1.50 -12.07
CA SER A 146 15.14 -0.31 -12.50
C SER A 146 13.82 -0.04 -11.76
N CYS A 147 13.62 -0.62 -10.55
CA CYS A 147 12.46 -0.41 -9.70
C CYS A 147 12.82 -0.20 -8.22
N ASN A 148 14.11 0.02 -7.93
CA ASN A 148 14.63 0.01 -6.56
C ASN A 148 14.06 1.12 -5.67
N LEU A 149 13.76 2.30 -6.20
CA LEU A 149 13.17 3.39 -5.42
C LEU A 149 11.73 3.06 -4.99
N TYR A 150 10.96 2.42 -5.87
CA TYR A 150 9.65 1.90 -5.49
C TYR A 150 9.77 0.85 -4.39
N ASN A 151 10.67 -0.14 -4.57
CA ASN A 151 10.91 -1.18 -3.59
C ASN A 151 11.31 -0.60 -2.23
N ALA A 152 12.27 0.36 -2.22
CA ALA A 152 12.71 1.06 -1.02
C ALA A 152 11.55 1.82 -0.34
N SER A 153 10.71 2.51 -1.11
CA SER A 153 9.53 3.22 -0.56
C SER A 153 8.52 2.27 0.08
N LYS A 154 8.30 1.09 -0.52
CA LYS A 154 7.40 0.06 0.04
C LYS A 154 8.02 -0.65 1.25
N ALA A 155 9.34 -0.86 1.26
CA ALA A 155 10.05 -1.39 2.44
C ALA A 155 9.99 -0.40 3.62
N ALA A 156 10.20 0.89 3.38
CA ALA A 156 10.04 1.93 4.39
C ALA A 156 8.60 1.96 4.96
N LEU A 157 7.59 1.95 4.08
CA LEU A 157 6.18 1.92 4.47
C LEU A 157 5.86 0.68 5.30
N ARG A 158 6.35 -0.49 4.89
CA ARG A 158 6.20 -1.75 5.62
C ARG A 158 6.63 -1.59 7.08
N TRP A 159 7.88 -1.21 7.30
CA TRP A 159 8.44 -1.15 8.64
C TRP A 159 7.79 -0.05 9.49
N ALA A 160 7.52 1.11 8.92
CA ALA A 160 6.82 2.19 9.63
C ALA A 160 5.41 1.77 10.08
N THR A 161 4.67 1.05 9.25
CA THR A 161 3.29 0.65 9.59
C THR A 161 3.23 -0.56 10.51
N LEU A 162 4.21 -1.48 10.45
CA LEU A 162 4.36 -2.53 11.45
C LEU A 162 4.74 -1.97 12.83
N GLY A 163 5.59 -0.93 12.88
CA GLY A 163 5.88 -0.18 14.11
C GLY A 163 4.64 0.52 14.64
N LEU A 164 3.93 1.26 13.77
CA LEU A 164 2.66 1.91 14.13
C LEU A 164 1.65 0.94 14.74
N ALA A 165 1.55 -0.28 14.22
CA ALA A 165 0.66 -1.31 14.75
C ALA A 165 0.93 -1.64 16.23
N GLN A 166 2.18 -1.54 16.68
CA GLN A 166 2.53 -1.71 18.09
C GLN A 166 2.11 -0.49 18.93
N GLU A 167 2.30 0.72 18.39
CA GLU A 167 2.00 1.98 19.07
C GLU A 167 0.50 2.16 19.32
N ILE A 168 -0.35 1.72 18.38
CA ILE A 168 -1.81 1.92 18.46
C ILE A 168 -2.57 0.81 19.19
N LYS A 169 -1.90 -0.27 19.54
CA LYS A 169 -2.53 -1.47 20.16
C LYS A 169 -3.35 -1.15 21.39
N GLY A 170 -2.89 -0.19 22.22
CA GLY A 170 -3.58 0.23 23.44
C GLY A 170 -4.84 1.08 23.24
N PHE A 171 -5.12 1.51 22.00
CA PHE A 171 -6.24 2.40 21.69
C PHE A 171 -7.46 1.68 21.08
N GLY A 172 -7.47 0.35 21.05
CA GLY A 172 -8.52 -0.41 20.37
C GLY A 172 -8.48 -0.33 18.85
N ILE A 173 -7.39 0.21 18.28
CA ILE A 173 -7.19 0.36 16.84
C ILE A 173 -6.37 -0.82 16.32
N GLN A 174 -6.83 -1.45 15.23
CA GLN A 174 -6.16 -2.56 14.57
C GLN A 174 -5.42 -2.09 13.31
N HIS A 175 -4.43 -2.88 12.87
CA HIS A 175 -3.71 -2.63 11.64
C HIS A 175 -3.48 -3.93 10.88
N CYS A 176 -3.65 -3.88 9.55
CA CYS A 176 -3.30 -4.95 8.63
C CYS A 176 -2.44 -4.39 7.49
N LEU A 177 -1.25 -4.95 7.33
CA LEU A 177 -0.40 -4.72 6.17
C LEU A 177 -0.72 -5.78 5.11
N VAL A 178 -1.30 -5.37 3.99
CA VAL A 178 -1.54 -6.23 2.83
C VAL A 178 -0.42 -6.03 1.83
N GLU A 179 0.28 -7.08 1.44
CA GLU A 179 1.36 -7.02 0.45
C GLU A 179 1.00 -7.86 -0.78
N PRO A 180 0.40 -7.22 -1.79
CA PRO A 180 0.05 -7.90 -3.03
C PRO A 180 1.27 -8.30 -3.85
N GLY A 181 1.13 -9.43 -4.55
CA GLY A 181 1.93 -9.74 -5.72
C GLY A 181 1.47 -8.96 -6.95
N PHE A 182 1.63 -9.55 -8.13
CA PHE A 182 1.20 -8.92 -9.37
C PHE A 182 -0.28 -9.21 -9.65
N PHE A 183 -1.08 -8.14 -9.71
CA PHE A 183 -2.50 -8.19 -10.05
C PHE A 183 -2.76 -7.45 -11.38
N ARG A 184 -3.72 -7.93 -12.17
CA ARG A 184 -4.15 -7.28 -13.44
C ARG A 184 -4.89 -5.99 -13.19
N THR A 185 -4.22 -5.03 -12.61
CA THR A 185 -4.67 -3.64 -12.51
C THR A 185 -4.00 -2.81 -13.60
N GLY A 186 -4.45 -1.57 -13.81
CA GLY A 186 -3.74 -0.64 -14.70
C GLY A 186 -2.41 -0.11 -14.12
N LEU A 187 -1.84 -0.75 -13.10
CA LEU A 187 -0.59 -0.28 -12.48
C LEU A 187 0.58 -0.31 -13.46
N LEU A 188 0.65 -1.35 -14.30
CA LEU A 188 1.72 -1.52 -15.28
C LEU A 188 1.45 -0.79 -16.62
N ASN A 189 0.28 -0.18 -16.80
CA ASN A 189 -0.02 0.55 -18.02
C ASN A 189 0.84 1.81 -18.12
N PRO A 190 1.57 2.01 -19.22
CA PRO A 190 2.36 3.23 -19.45
C PRO A 190 1.50 4.49 -19.32
N GLY A 191 2.01 5.49 -18.60
CA GLY A 191 1.31 6.77 -18.40
C GLY A 191 0.15 6.76 -17.39
N ALA A 192 -0.17 5.60 -16.78
CA ALA A 192 -1.18 5.54 -15.70
C ALA A 192 -0.52 5.76 -14.32
N ASN A 193 0.05 4.69 -13.76
CA ASN A 193 0.66 4.71 -12.42
C ASN A 193 2.16 4.34 -12.44
N ILE A 194 2.77 4.23 -13.63
CA ILE A 194 4.21 4.13 -13.81
C ILE A 194 4.73 5.46 -14.36
N ALA A 195 5.73 6.03 -13.68
CA ALA A 195 6.56 7.12 -14.15
C ALA A 195 7.95 6.55 -14.46
N GLY A 196 8.40 6.68 -15.69
CA GLY A 196 9.74 6.28 -16.09
C GLY A 196 10.70 7.47 -16.05
N THR A 197 11.98 7.22 -15.80
CA THR A 197 13.04 8.19 -16.03
C THR A 197 13.07 8.61 -17.50
N ALA A 198 13.20 9.90 -17.75
CA ALA A 198 13.17 10.43 -19.12
C ALA A 198 14.30 9.82 -19.97
N PRO A 199 14.02 9.43 -21.23
CA PRO A 199 15.05 8.84 -22.11
C PRO A 199 16.31 9.72 -22.27
N SER A 200 16.17 11.04 -22.16
CA SER A 200 17.27 12.00 -22.28
C SER A 200 18.31 11.96 -21.17
N VAL A 201 17.98 11.33 -20.03
CA VAL A 201 18.90 11.19 -18.88
C VAL A 201 19.35 9.75 -18.68
N ARG A 202 18.89 8.82 -19.53
CA ARG A 202 19.36 7.43 -19.51
C ARG A 202 20.82 7.35 -19.92
N LEU A 203 21.58 6.56 -19.19
CA LEU A 203 23.02 6.33 -19.42
C LEU A 203 23.20 5.05 -20.26
N LYS A 204 24.05 5.14 -21.28
CA LYS A 204 24.34 4.00 -22.17
C LYS A 204 24.87 2.77 -21.42
N GLU A 205 25.57 2.99 -20.33
CA GLU A 205 26.11 1.97 -19.44
C GLU A 205 25.01 1.09 -18.80
N TYR A 206 23.79 1.63 -18.66
CA TYR A 206 22.62 0.92 -18.11
C TYR A 206 21.65 0.40 -19.18
N ASP A 207 21.95 0.54 -20.48
CA ASP A 207 21.04 0.10 -21.55
C ASP A 207 20.61 -1.36 -21.39
N ALA A 208 21.54 -2.26 -21.06
CA ALA A 208 21.24 -3.69 -20.89
C ALA A 208 20.30 -3.92 -19.66
N VAL A 209 20.52 -3.21 -18.57
CA VAL A 209 19.70 -3.32 -17.34
C VAL A 209 18.29 -2.78 -17.60
N ASN A 210 18.22 -1.61 -18.25
CA ASN A 210 16.95 -0.97 -18.59
C ASN A 210 16.15 -1.79 -19.59
N ALA A 211 16.79 -2.36 -20.63
CA ALA A 211 16.12 -3.20 -21.61
C ALA A 211 15.50 -4.46 -20.99
N VAL A 212 16.17 -5.09 -20.02
CA VAL A 212 15.63 -6.25 -19.29
C VAL A 212 14.40 -5.85 -18.49
N ALA A 213 14.44 -4.73 -17.78
CA ALA A 213 13.32 -4.25 -16.97
C ALA A 213 12.12 -3.83 -17.83
N ASP A 214 12.37 -3.03 -18.87
CA ASP A 214 11.33 -2.55 -19.80
C ASP A 214 10.63 -3.74 -20.50
N LYS A 215 11.41 -4.75 -20.93
CA LYS A 215 10.88 -5.98 -21.51
C LYS A 215 10.03 -6.75 -20.52
N ALA A 216 10.52 -6.94 -19.28
CA ALA A 216 9.79 -7.67 -18.25
C ALA A 216 8.43 -7.02 -17.95
N PHE A 217 8.38 -5.69 -17.74
CA PHE A 217 7.12 -4.98 -17.53
C PHE A 217 6.15 -5.13 -18.70
N LYS A 218 6.63 -4.98 -19.95
CA LYS A 218 5.81 -5.10 -21.15
C LYS A 218 5.26 -6.52 -21.36
N GLU A 219 6.08 -7.54 -21.13
CA GLU A 219 5.68 -8.94 -21.30
C GLU A 219 4.73 -9.43 -20.22
N TYR A 220 4.81 -8.83 -19.03
CA TYR A 220 4.00 -9.22 -17.89
C TYR A 220 2.66 -8.49 -17.82
N ASP A 221 2.52 -7.37 -18.53
CA ASP A 221 1.26 -6.61 -18.56
C ASP A 221 0.13 -7.44 -19.20
N GLY A 222 -1.00 -7.51 -18.49
CA GLY A 222 -2.16 -8.33 -18.85
C GLY A 222 -2.01 -9.84 -18.54
N LYS A 223 -0.82 -10.30 -18.09
CA LYS A 223 -0.56 -11.72 -17.76
C LYS A 223 -0.38 -11.98 -16.27
N GLN A 224 -0.53 -10.94 -15.43
CA GLN A 224 -0.44 -11.08 -13.99
C GLN A 224 -1.42 -12.14 -13.48
N LEU A 225 -1.00 -12.96 -12.51
CA LEU A 225 -1.80 -14.04 -11.95
C LEU A 225 -2.99 -13.53 -11.14
N GLY A 226 -2.81 -12.41 -10.45
CA GLY A 226 -3.80 -11.88 -9.51
C GLY A 226 -5.02 -11.28 -10.21
N ASN A 227 -6.21 -11.72 -9.79
CA ASN A 227 -7.48 -11.10 -10.14
C ASN A 227 -7.78 -9.96 -9.15
N PRO A 228 -7.81 -8.68 -9.59
CA PRO A 228 -7.98 -7.55 -8.67
C PRO A 228 -9.34 -7.54 -7.96
N VAL A 229 -10.41 -8.03 -8.59
CA VAL A 229 -11.72 -8.13 -7.94
C VAL A 229 -11.65 -9.15 -6.80
N ARG A 230 -11.17 -10.37 -7.09
CA ARG A 230 -11.05 -11.41 -6.06
C ARG A 230 -10.07 -11.03 -4.96
N GLY A 231 -8.95 -10.38 -5.30
CA GLY A 231 -8.02 -9.85 -4.30
C GLY A 231 -8.67 -8.84 -3.36
N CYS A 232 -9.47 -7.93 -3.88
CA CYS A 232 -10.21 -6.95 -3.07
C CYS A 232 -11.33 -7.60 -2.24
N GLU A 233 -12.01 -8.64 -2.74
CA GLU A 233 -12.96 -9.43 -1.93
C GLU A 233 -12.26 -10.05 -0.74
N ILE A 234 -11.07 -10.66 -0.94
CA ILE A 234 -10.28 -11.24 0.16
C ILE A 234 -9.85 -10.16 1.17
N ILE A 235 -9.40 -8.99 0.69
CA ILE A 235 -9.06 -7.86 1.59
C ILE A 235 -10.29 -7.47 2.41
N TYR A 236 -11.44 -7.29 1.78
CA TYR A 236 -12.68 -6.95 2.48
C TYR A 236 -13.02 -8.01 3.54
N GLU A 237 -13.05 -9.28 3.15
CA GLU A 237 -13.40 -10.40 4.02
C GLU A 237 -12.45 -10.54 5.21
N VAL A 238 -11.14 -10.36 4.99
CA VAL A 238 -10.12 -10.38 6.06
C VAL A 238 -10.29 -9.20 7.02
N VAL A 239 -10.49 -8.00 6.49
CA VAL A 239 -10.63 -6.78 7.30
C VAL A 239 -11.92 -6.79 8.12
N THR A 240 -12.97 -7.42 7.61
CA THR A 240 -14.29 -7.48 8.25
C THR A 240 -14.56 -8.79 9.01
N SER A 241 -13.62 -9.74 9.00
CA SER A 241 -13.80 -11.10 9.56
C SER A 241 -15.03 -11.81 9.02
N THR A 242 -15.23 -11.74 7.71
CA THR A 242 -16.37 -12.38 7.01
C THR A 242 -15.87 -13.36 5.93
N GLY A 243 -16.77 -14.09 5.29
CA GLY A 243 -16.47 -14.97 4.17
C GLY A 243 -15.31 -15.94 4.46
N VAL A 244 -14.25 -15.92 3.64
CA VAL A 244 -13.09 -16.84 3.83
C VAL A 244 -12.31 -16.57 5.11
N ALA A 245 -12.53 -15.42 5.77
CA ALA A 245 -11.86 -15.05 7.02
C ALA A 245 -12.81 -15.09 8.23
N GLU A 246 -14.00 -15.67 8.08
CA GLU A 246 -14.94 -15.79 9.20
C GLU A 246 -14.31 -16.51 10.39
N GLY A 247 -14.45 -15.94 11.59
CA GLY A 247 -13.88 -16.44 12.82
C GLY A 247 -12.36 -16.27 12.97
N LYS A 248 -11.66 -15.71 11.96
CA LYS A 248 -10.23 -15.41 12.04
C LYS A 248 -9.99 -14.01 12.60
N ARG A 249 -8.90 -13.89 13.37
CA ARG A 249 -8.41 -12.57 13.79
C ARG A 249 -7.77 -11.84 12.62
N LEU A 250 -7.89 -10.53 12.59
CA LEU A 250 -7.19 -9.68 11.61
C LEU A 250 -5.67 -9.95 11.70
N PRO A 251 -5.02 -10.38 10.60
CA PRO A 251 -3.58 -10.60 10.61
C PRO A 251 -2.85 -9.25 10.59
N GLN A 252 -1.72 -9.17 11.27
CA GLN A 252 -0.84 -8.00 11.16
C GLN A 252 -0.24 -7.87 9.75
N PHE A 253 -0.04 -9.00 9.06
CA PHE A 253 0.54 -9.11 7.74
C PHE A 253 -0.22 -10.13 6.89
N LEU A 254 -0.60 -9.72 5.68
CA LEU A 254 -1.29 -10.56 4.70
C LEU A 254 -0.54 -10.50 3.35
N PRO A 255 0.26 -11.54 3.00
CA PRO A 255 0.71 -11.69 1.62
C PRO A 255 -0.50 -12.03 0.74
N LEU A 256 -0.69 -11.30 -0.34
CA LEU A 256 -1.86 -11.47 -1.20
C LEU A 256 -1.45 -11.91 -2.62
N GLY A 257 -1.82 -13.13 -2.99
CA GLY A 257 -1.45 -13.79 -4.24
C GLY A 257 -0.41 -14.89 -4.02
N SER A 258 -0.44 -15.92 -4.87
CA SER A 258 0.48 -17.06 -4.79
C SER A 258 1.94 -16.66 -5.07
N ASP A 259 2.14 -15.71 -5.98
CA ASP A 259 3.42 -15.10 -6.29
C ASP A 259 3.99 -14.32 -5.09
N ALA A 260 3.16 -13.52 -4.41
CA ALA A 260 3.57 -12.85 -3.18
C ALA A 260 4.02 -13.85 -2.11
N CYS A 261 3.23 -14.89 -1.87
CA CYS A 261 3.61 -15.94 -0.90
C CYS A 261 4.95 -16.60 -1.26
N THR A 262 5.17 -16.91 -2.54
CA THR A 262 6.37 -17.57 -3.03
C THR A 262 7.60 -16.66 -2.91
N GLU A 263 7.53 -15.44 -3.45
CA GLU A 263 8.69 -14.55 -3.50
C GLU A 263 9.06 -14.00 -2.13
N ILE A 264 8.09 -13.70 -1.28
CA ILE A 264 8.34 -13.29 0.10
C ILE A 264 9.00 -14.41 0.89
N ALA A 265 8.50 -15.66 0.77
CA ALA A 265 9.11 -16.82 1.45
C ALA A 265 10.53 -17.08 0.94
N LYS A 266 10.79 -16.91 -0.36
CA LYS A 266 12.12 -17.06 -0.96
C LYS A 266 13.08 -15.98 -0.43
N ALA A 267 12.67 -14.72 -0.37
CA ALA A 267 13.47 -13.62 0.18
C ALA A 267 13.80 -13.85 1.66
N ALA A 268 12.82 -14.25 2.46
CA ALA A 268 13.02 -14.56 3.87
C ALA A 268 14.01 -15.71 4.09
N LYS A 269 13.90 -16.80 3.32
CA LYS A 269 14.83 -17.94 3.38
C LYS A 269 16.25 -17.54 3.00
N LYS A 270 16.40 -16.69 1.97
CA LYS A 270 17.73 -16.17 1.57
C LYS A 270 18.36 -15.38 2.71
N THR A 271 17.61 -14.45 3.33
CA THR A 271 18.09 -13.68 4.47
C THR A 271 18.51 -14.57 5.66
N LEU A 272 17.72 -15.61 5.97
CA LEU A 272 18.07 -16.55 7.02
C LEU A 272 19.37 -17.32 6.71
N ALA A 273 19.57 -17.74 5.46
CA ALA A 273 20.81 -18.43 5.06
C ALA A 273 22.04 -17.51 5.19
N GLU A 274 21.93 -16.25 4.77
CA GLU A 274 22.99 -15.25 4.93
C GLU A 274 23.30 -14.97 6.42
N ILE A 275 22.29 -14.92 7.29
CA ILE A 275 22.49 -14.79 8.74
C ILE A 275 23.25 -15.98 9.30
N GLU A 276 22.91 -17.22 8.93
CA GLU A 276 23.60 -18.41 9.40
C GLU A 276 25.05 -18.47 8.91
N GLU A 277 25.31 -18.12 7.66
CA GLU A 277 26.66 -18.07 7.08
C GLU A 277 27.61 -17.15 7.85
N TRP A 278 27.09 -15.99 8.32
CA TRP A 278 27.91 -14.98 8.97
C TRP A 278 27.78 -14.94 10.50
N ARG A 279 26.97 -15.82 11.09
CA ARG A 279 26.64 -15.82 12.53
C ARG A 279 27.86 -15.79 13.44
N GLU A 280 28.80 -16.68 13.23
CA GLU A 280 29.99 -16.81 14.09
C GLU A 280 30.91 -15.57 13.99
N ILE A 281 31.10 -15.06 12.77
CA ILE A 281 31.92 -13.85 12.56
C ILE A 281 31.23 -12.62 13.15
N SER A 282 29.91 -12.50 12.98
CA SER A 282 29.14 -11.38 13.54
C SER A 282 29.20 -11.36 15.08
N ALA A 283 29.16 -12.51 15.72
CA ALA A 283 29.23 -12.63 17.18
C ALA A 283 30.57 -12.18 17.76
N LEU A 284 31.64 -12.12 16.96
CA LEU A 284 32.96 -11.59 17.42
C LEU A 284 32.89 -10.09 17.77
N SER A 285 31.84 -9.39 17.38
CA SER A 285 31.60 -7.97 17.73
C SER A 285 31.09 -7.77 19.16
N ASP A 286 30.65 -8.84 19.83
CA ASP A 286 30.09 -8.76 21.16
C ASP A 286 31.21 -8.55 22.23
N PHE A 287 30.84 -7.93 23.33
CA PHE A 287 31.76 -7.86 24.46
C PHE A 287 32.02 -9.30 24.99
N PRO A 288 33.24 -9.61 25.43
CA PRO A 288 33.53 -10.86 26.11
C PRO A 288 32.61 -11.06 27.31
N GLU A 289 32.16 -12.35 27.53
CA GLU A 289 31.31 -12.68 28.67
C GLU A 289 31.92 -12.13 29.98
N GLY A 290 31.10 -11.41 30.75
CA GLY A 290 31.48 -10.87 32.07
C GLY A 290 32.07 -9.45 32.05
N LYS A 291 31.98 -8.70 30.93
CA LYS A 291 32.34 -7.28 30.87
C LYS A 291 31.13 -6.38 30.68
#